data_247e812d1543cf48c7f94772ec9bc7b6
#
_entry.id   247e812d1543cf48c7f94772ec9bc7b6
#
_cell.length_a   1.000
_cell.length_b   1.000
_cell.length_c   1.000
_cell.angle_alpha   90.00
_cell.angle_beta   90.00
_cell.angle_gamma   90.00
#
_symmetry.space_group_name_H-M   'P 1'
#
loop_
_entity.id
_entity.type
_entity.pdbx_description
1 polymer ?
#
loop_
_entity_poly.entity_id
_entity_poly.type
_entity_poly.pdbx_seq_one_letter_code
_entity_poly.pdbx_strand_id
1 'polypeptide(L)'
;MRFRGRLRVELSREIVEEDLEAIREALEAVGHHLVKGFRNPEEGGRVESWSYSGRVLELVISSGRLRLDEASMRVRRVLEEVLGRTRRLGVRGLRLEDAVVELDGEVRVGGRLPFVRGFEVVGGRTVIHLEPMDEGDLKRPILLRLLRLLNEKEVRARWGGKAEHWQLIKQSRVKLEPPPYTDDPNKVLEEAGLVKRFSVGQWLYTPLAAYLLRMVREVFLEEVVRPLGFVEAVFPKMYPLEVGLRTGHLRGTINSLVFASLPKTYDIEEFEELTDYMYVMDEAPPEEVGRYVRYPEYFLCFAQCEPFYWFFGGELVDDGALPVKWYDMSGPSFRWESGGIYGLERVIEFHRVEVVWLGTPEQVVSIRNDLLKAYEKFMDEVLDLEWRLAWVTPWYYEQSGTVEKVEEFDIDRPGTIDFEVWLPYRGPREDRKTWLEVGNISIHGTKFTEPFRIRHNRGRTLWTGCSGFGSQRWLISVLAQKGFNPENWPPKLREYLERNPPPDPIVLVTYPKTQSGRRELEQLVKYLSKYLRR
;
A
#
# COMPACT_ATOMS: atom_id res chain seq x y z
N MET A 1 17.31 26.04 -2.39
CA MET A 1 18.03 24.89 -1.80
C MET A 1 19.52 25.01 -2.12
N ARG A 2 20.40 24.75 -1.16
CA ARG A 2 21.85 24.77 -1.31
C ARG A 2 22.49 23.61 -0.58
N PHE A 3 23.64 23.16 -1.07
CA PHE A 3 24.44 22.08 -0.48
C PHE A 3 25.85 22.57 -0.22
N ARG A 4 26.44 22.14 0.87
CA ARG A 4 27.86 22.37 1.20
C ARG A 4 28.38 21.16 2.00
N GLY A 5 29.58 20.69 1.69
CA GLY A 5 30.20 19.60 2.43
C GLY A 5 31.67 19.45 2.16
N ARG A 6 32.37 18.76 3.05
CA ARG A 6 33.78 18.41 2.93
C ARG A 6 33.92 16.97 2.44
N LEU A 7 34.50 16.80 1.25
CA LEU A 7 34.78 15.49 0.66
C LEU A 7 36.23 15.13 0.91
N ARG A 8 36.46 14.05 1.63
CA ARG A 8 37.79 13.45 1.81
C ARG A 8 37.98 12.35 0.77
N VAL A 9 39.06 12.48 0.00
CA VAL A 9 39.45 11.55 -1.05
C VAL A 9 40.75 10.87 -0.64
N GLU A 10 40.68 9.56 -0.39
CA GLU A 10 41.86 8.78 -0.07
C GLU A 10 42.55 8.31 -1.36
N LEU A 11 43.82 8.60 -1.50
CA LEU A 11 44.63 8.25 -2.67
C LEU A 11 45.51 7.04 -2.41
N SER A 12 46.02 6.44 -3.47
CA SER A 12 46.76 5.16 -3.42
C SER A 12 48.14 5.27 -2.77
N ARG A 13 48.71 6.47 -2.68
CA ARG A 13 49.97 6.79 -2.00
C ARG A 13 49.94 8.21 -1.45
N GLU A 14 50.97 8.61 -0.71
CA GLU A 14 51.17 9.98 -0.25
C GLU A 14 51.32 10.94 -1.43
N ILE A 15 50.79 12.16 -1.25
CA ILE A 15 50.88 13.25 -2.18
C ILE A 15 52.26 13.94 -1.99
N VAL A 16 53.01 14.07 -3.06
CA VAL A 16 54.28 14.76 -3.08
C VAL A 16 54.17 16.05 -3.89
N GLU A 17 55.18 16.93 -3.77
CA GLU A 17 55.13 18.26 -4.39
C GLU A 17 54.96 18.21 -5.91
N GLU A 18 55.55 17.22 -6.57
CA GLU A 18 55.40 17.00 -8.02
C GLU A 18 53.99 16.61 -8.46
N ASP A 19 53.12 16.19 -7.55
CA ASP A 19 51.73 15.85 -7.86
C ASP A 19 50.82 17.08 -7.86
N LEU A 20 51.21 18.19 -7.24
CA LEU A 20 50.35 19.35 -7.01
C LEU A 20 49.86 20.01 -8.31
N GLU A 21 50.68 20.05 -9.34
CA GLU A 21 50.26 20.58 -10.65
C GLU A 21 49.19 19.72 -11.29
N ALA A 22 49.35 18.39 -11.28
CA ALA A 22 48.36 17.45 -11.78
C ALA A 22 47.06 17.47 -10.96
N ILE A 23 47.15 17.69 -9.64
CA ILE A 23 45.99 17.87 -8.77
C ILE A 23 45.23 19.14 -9.15
N ARG A 24 45.90 20.26 -9.40
CA ARG A 24 45.27 21.51 -9.85
C ARG A 24 44.55 21.32 -11.18
N GLU A 25 45.20 20.70 -12.17
CA GLU A 25 44.60 20.36 -13.46
C GLU A 25 43.36 19.48 -13.29
N ALA A 26 43.46 18.46 -12.43
CA ALA A 26 42.32 17.59 -12.12
C ALA A 26 41.16 18.36 -11.46
N LEU A 27 41.44 19.30 -10.57
CA LEU A 27 40.42 20.13 -9.92
C LEU A 27 39.75 21.13 -10.87
N GLU A 28 40.47 21.66 -11.86
CA GLU A 28 39.89 22.47 -12.94
C GLU A 28 38.91 21.60 -13.77
N ALA A 29 39.33 20.40 -14.14
CA ALA A 29 38.46 19.44 -14.83
C ALA A 29 37.24 19.07 -13.97
N VAL A 30 37.38 18.86 -12.65
CA VAL A 30 36.29 18.67 -11.70
C VAL A 30 35.30 19.82 -11.77
N GLY A 31 35.77 21.08 -11.74
CA GLY A 31 34.92 22.26 -11.84
C GLY A 31 34.02 22.23 -13.08
N HIS A 32 34.56 21.88 -14.24
CA HIS A 32 33.79 21.73 -15.48
C HIS A 32 32.73 20.59 -15.38
N HIS A 33 33.09 19.49 -14.73
CA HIS A 33 32.16 18.34 -14.57
C HIS A 33 31.07 18.60 -13.56
N LEU A 34 31.30 19.43 -12.54
CA LEU A 34 30.30 19.79 -11.54
C LEU A 34 29.18 20.69 -12.08
N VAL A 35 29.44 21.47 -13.13
CA VAL A 35 28.42 22.32 -13.78
C VAL A 35 27.79 21.66 -15.00
N LYS A 36 28.32 20.54 -15.46
CA LYS A 36 27.83 19.84 -16.66
C LYS A 36 26.37 19.38 -16.48
N GLY A 37 25.53 19.76 -17.44
CA GLY A 37 24.10 19.40 -17.47
C GLY A 37 23.18 20.46 -16.87
N PHE A 38 23.71 21.54 -16.33
CA PHE A 38 22.93 22.69 -15.84
C PHE A 38 22.94 23.83 -16.86
N ARG A 39 21.78 24.46 -17.10
CA ARG A 39 21.67 25.65 -17.94
C ARG A 39 22.30 26.88 -17.28
N ASN A 40 22.14 26.97 -15.96
CA ASN A 40 22.75 27.98 -15.12
C ASN A 40 23.91 27.34 -14.33
N PRO A 41 25.17 27.75 -14.52
CA PRO A 41 26.33 27.24 -13.79
C PRO A 41 26.21 27.34 -12.27
N GLU A 42 25.49 28.35 -11.74
CA GLU A 42 25.25 28.53 -10.31
C GLU A 42 24.40 27.40 -9.68
N GLU A 43 23.60 26.69 -10.48
CA GLU A 43 22.83 25.52 -10.04
C GLU A 43 23.72 24.28 -9.93
N GLY A 44 24.84 24.24 -10.61
CA GLY A 44 25.85 23.18 -10.51
C GLY A 44 26.64 23.24 -9.22
N GLY A 45 27.76 22.55 -9.21
CA GLY A 45 28.69 22.54 -8.09
C GLY A 45 30.01 23.27 -8.37
N ARG A 46 30.69 23.63 -7.30
CA ARG A 46 32.06 24.19 -7.35
C ARG A 46 32.89 23.68 -6.20
N VAL A 47 34.19 23.60 -6.38
CA VAL A 47 35.16 23.39 -5.31
C VAL A 47 35.53 24.78 -4.75
N GLU A 48 35.18 25.04 -3.47
CA GLU A 48 35.46 26.29 -2.79
C GLU A 48 36.93 26.39 -2.35
N SER A 49 37.44 25.29 -1.82
CA SER A 49 38.83 25.17 -1.35
C SER A 49 39.26 23.71 -1.36
N TRP A 50 40.55 23.50 -1.33
CA TRP A 50 41.15 22.19 -1.18
C TRP A 50 42.43 22.24 -0.36
N SER A 51 42.73 21.11 0.28
CA SER A 51 43.95 20.88 1.06
C SER A 51 44.32 19.40 0.97
N TYR A 52 45.52 19.07 1.40
CA TYR A 52 45.95 17.68 1.47
C TYR A 52 46.78 17.41 2.72
N SER A 53 46.75 16.17 3.18
CA SER A 53 47.59 15.68 4.26
C SER A 53 47.91 14.21 4.02
N GLY A 54 49.21 13.88 3.88
CA GLY A 54 49.62 12.51 3.54
C GLY A 54 48.99 12.03 2.24
N ARG A 55 48.14 11.01 2.31
CA ARG A 55 47.43 10.45 1.14
C ARG A 55 45.99 10.94 0.98
N VAL A 56 45.56 11.89 1.80
CA VAL A 56 44.20 12.41 1.79
C VAL A 56 44.16 13.77 1.12
N LEU A 57 43.30 13.89 0.09
CA LEU A 57 42.94 15.16 -0.54
C LEU A 57 41.56 15.55 0.03
N GLU A 58 41.44 16.74 0.61
CA GLU A 58 40.20 17.29 1.14
C GLU A 58 39.69 18.40 0.23
N LEU A 59 38.39 18.32 -0.11
CA LEU A 59 37.71 19.28 -0.99
C LEU A 59 36.48 19.82 -0.27
N VAL A 60 36.31 21.14 -0.21
CA VAL A 60 35.05 21.75 0.20
C VAL A 60 34.25 22.03 -1.07
N ILE A 61 33.09 21.38 -1.15
CA ILE A 61 32.21 21.47 -2.32
C ILE A 61 30.93 22.19 -1.92
N SER A 62 30.51 23.15 -2.73
CA SER A 62 29.16 23.75 -2.64
C SER A 62 28.42 23.62 -3.95
N SER A 63 27.08 23.60 -3.89
CA SER A 63 26.22 23.51 -5.07
C SER A 63 24.82 24.06 -4.81
N GLY A 64 24.17 24.51 -5.90
CA GLY A 64 22.79 24.96 -5.86
C GLY A 64 21.77 23.80 -5.95
N ARG A 65 21.90 22.99 -6.98
CA ARG A 65 20.95 21.85 -7.24
C ARG A 65 21.63 20.48 -7.32
N LEU A 66 22.93 20.46 -7.60
CA LEU A 66 23.68 19.21 -7.67
C LEU A 66 23.85 18.64 -6.26
N ARG A 67 23.24 17.50 -5.97
CA ARG A 67 23.36 16.84 -4.66
C ARG A 67 24.80 16.41 -4.39
N LEU A 68 25.19 16.43 -3.10
CA LEU A 68 26.55 16.09 -2.69
C LEU A 68 26.94 14.64 -2.99
N ASP A 69 26.00 13.67 -2.95
CA ASP A 69 26.25 12.30 -3.35
C ASP A 69 26.65 12.22 -4.84
N GLU A 70 25.93 12.90 -5.69
CA GLU A 70 26.22 12.96 -7.13
C GLU A 70 27.50 13.76 -7.41
N ALA A 71 27.69 14.91 -6.74
CA ALA A 71 28.90 15.70 -6.85
C ALA A 71 30.15 14.90 -6.48
N SER A 72 30.11 14.17 -5.36
CA SER A 72 31.20 13.31 -4.90
C SER A 72 31.57 12.22 -5.91
N MET A 73 30.58 11.60 -6.55
CA MET A 73 30.82 10.57 -7.57
C MET A 73 31.39 11.16 -8.88
N ARG A 74 30.99 12.41 -9.24
CA ARG A 74 31.60 13.13 -10.37
C ARG A 74 33.04 13.46 -10.08
N VAL A 75 33.34 13.97 -8.89
CA VAL A 75 34.71 14.23 -8.42
C VAL A 75 35.57 12.99 -8.53
N ARG A 76 35.10 11.87 -7.96
CA ARG A 76 35.83 10.60 -8.01
C ARG A 76 36.23 10.22 -9.43
N ARG A 77 35.27 10.23 -10.34
CA ARG A 77 35.49 9.84 -11.75
C ARG A 77 36.58 10.68 -12.41
N VAL A 78 36.52 12.00 -12.23
CA VAL A 78 37.49 12.92 -12.82
C VAL A 78 38.87 12.73 -12.22
N LEU A 79 38.97 12.62 -10.88
CA LEU A 79 40.26 12.39 -10.22
C LEU A 79 40.89 11.06 -10.64
N GLU A 80 40.10 9.98 -10.73
CA GLU A 80 40.58 8.66 -11.22
C GLU A 80 41.10 8.76 -12.66
N GLU A 81 40.40 9.51 -13.52
CA GLU A 81 40.79 9.66 -14.92
C GLU A 81 42.07 10.50 -15.07
N VAL A 82 42.12 11.66 -14.48
CA VAL A 82 43.25 12.60 -14.64
C VAL A 82 44.47 12.13 -13.86
N LEU A 83 44.34 11.92 -12.55
CA LEU A 83 45.47 11.53 -11.70
C LEU A 83 46.00 10.12 -11.99
N GLY A 84 45.09 9.20 -12.37
CA GLY A 84 45.46 7.85 -12.77
C GLY A 84 46.30 7.81 -14.03
N ARG A 85 45.97 8.64 -15.01
CA ARG A 85 46.72 8.73 -16.28
C ARG A 85 48.03 9.50 -16.14
N THR A 86 48.04 10.62 -15.44
CA THR A 86 49.20 11.54 -15.37
C THR A 86 50.21 11.13 -14.31
N ARG A 87 49.77 10.62 -13.17
CA ARG A 87 50.61 10.35 -12.00
C ARG A 87 50.52 8.95 -11.43
N ARG A 88 49.72 8.06 -12.03
CA ARG A 88 49.41 6.72 -11.50
C ARG A 88 48.88 6.77 -10.04
N LEU A 89 48.18 7.86 -9.71
CA LEU A 89 47.62 8.13 -8.39
C LEU A 89 46.13 7.78 -8.41
N GLY A 90 45.78 6.60 -7.90
CA GLY A 90 44.41 6.10 -7.91
C GLY A 90 43.61 6.52 -6.67
N VAL A 91 42.28 6.70 -6.82
CA VAL A 91 41.37 6.93 -5.68
C VAL A 91 41.02 5.61 -5.01
N ARG A 92 41.23 5.52 -3.69
CA ARG A 92 40.95 4.32 -2.88
C ARG A 92 39.64 4.39 -2.13
N GLY A 93 39.18 5.59 -1.77
CA GLY A 93 37.94 5.78 -1.04
C GLY A 93 37.46 7.22 -1.03
N LEU A 94 36.19 7.40 -0.76
CA LEU A 94 35.54 8.69 -0.55
C LEU A 94 34.84 8.69 0.81
N ARG A 95 34.87 9.85 1.48
CA ARG A 95 34.06 10.12 2.65
C ARG A 95 33.59 11.55 2.65
N LEU A 96 32.28 11.74 2.73
CA LEU A 96 31.66 13.05 2.85
C LEU A 96 31.46 13.37 4.33
N GLU A 97 32.01 14.51 4.77
CA GLU A 97 31.94 14.99 6.15
C GLU A 97 31.41 16.42 6.20
N ASP A 98 30.94 16.86 7.35
CA ASP A 98 30.44 18.20 7.61
C ASP A 98 29.44 18.68 6.52
N ALA A 99 28.62 17.76 6.04
CA ALA A 99 27.67 18.04 4.98
C ALA A 99 26.43 18.74 5.53
N VAL A 100 26.04 19.80 4.84
CA VAL A 100 24.90 20.64 5.18
C VAL A 100 23.99 20.81 3.96
N VAL A 101 22.68 20.74 4.20
CA VAL A 101 21.65 21.04 3.21
C VAL A 101 20.80 22.20 3.72
N GLU A 102 20.75 23.29 2.95
CA GLU A 102 19.87 24.42 3.26
C GLU A 102 18.62 24.35 2.37
N LEU A 103 17.46 24.36 3.01
CA LEU A 103 16.15 24.41 2.35
C LEU A 103 15.53 25.79 2.57
N ASP A 104 14.86 26.32 1.56
CA ASP A 104 14.08 27.53 1.71
C ASP A 104 12.78 27.20 2.45
N GLY A 105 12.45 27.98 3.49
CA GLY A 105 11.30 27.75 4.37
C GLY A 105 11.60 26.93 5.63
N GLU A 106 10.62 26.90 6.52
CA GLU A 106 10.67 26.17 7.79
C GLU A 106 10.08 24.79 7.63
N VAL A 107 10.92 23.76 7.59
CA VAL A 107 10.49 22.34 7.54
C VAL A 107 10.45 21.78 8.96
N ARG A 108 9.27 21.42 9.44
CA ARG A 108 9.11 20.73 10.73
C ARG A 108 9.31 19.24 10.57
N VAL A 109 10.34 18.72 11.20
CA VAL A 109 10.64 17.29 11.22
C VAL A 109 10.43 16.76 12.63
N GLY A 110 9.45 15.90 12.80
CA GLY A 110 9.28 15.14 14.04
C GLY A 110 10.11 13.86 14.00
N GLY A 111 10.89 13.63 15.06
CA GLY A 111 11.68 12.42 15.23
C GLY A 111 13.06 12.41 14.56
N ARG A 112 13.81 11.34 14.80
CA ARG A 112 15.15 11.14 14.25
C ARG A 112 15.08 10.63 12.81
N LEU A 113 15.80 11.26 11.90
CA LEU A 113 15.94 10.79 10.53
C LEU A 113 17.30 10.13 10.30
N PRO A 114 17.37 9.04 9.53
CA PRO A 114 18.63 8.43 9.12
C PRO A 114 19.52 9.44 8.39
N PHE A 115 20.82 9.39 8.65
CA PHE A 115 21.83 10.29 8.08
C PHE A 115 21.64 11.78 8.42
N VAL A 116 20.77 12.12 9.37
CA VAL A 116 20.59 13.49 9.85
C VAL A 116 21.07 13.60 11.29
N ARG A 117 22.08 14.45 11.50
CA ARG A 117 22.66 14.76 12.81
C ARG A 117 21.82 15.77 13.58
N GLY A 118 21.23 16.75 12.87
CA GLY A 118 20.41 17.79 13.48
C GLY A 118 19.80 18.73 12.46
N PHE A 119 18.85 19.56 12.96
CA PHE A 119 18.18 20.62 12.22
C PHE A 119 18.26 21.90 12.99
N GLU A 120 18.44 23.00 12.28
CA GLU A 120 18.26 24.35 12.83
C GLU A 120 17.51 25.24 11.83
N VAL A 121 16.83 26.24 12.32
CA VAL A 121 16.15 27.26 11.49
C VAL A 121 16.90 28.57 11.64
N VAL A 122 17.48 29.05 10.56
CA VAL A 122 18.26 30.28 10.52
C VAL A 122 17.72 31.18 9.43
N GLY A 123 17.23 32.38 9.80
CA GLY A 123 16.76 33.37 8.83
C GLY A 123 15.61 32.89 7.93
N GLY A 124 14.69 32.07 8.46
CA GLY A 124 13.56 31.52 7.69
C GLY A 124 13.94 30.39 6.75
N ARG A 125 15.13 29.81 6.90
CA ARG A 125 15.59 28.62 6.17
C ARG A 125 15.85 27.48 7.14
N THR A 126 15.61 26.26 6.68
CA THR A 126 15.96 25.05 7.43
C THR A 126 17.34 24.57 6.99
N VAL A 127 18.25 24.50 7.96
CA VAL A 127 19.62 23.97 7.80
C VAL A 127 19.67 22.58 8.39
N ILE A 128 20.08 21.60 7.59
CA ILE A 128 20.14 20.19 7.93
C ILE A 128 21.60 19.77 7.97
N HIS A 129 22.07 19.35 9.14
CA HIS A 129 23.39 18.80 9.33
C HIS A 129 23.34 17.27 9.13
N LEU A 130 24.17 16.78 8.21
CA LEU A 130 24.19 15.36 7.87
C LEU A 130 25.27 14.61 8.68
N GLU A 131 25.02 13.33 8.91
CA GLU A 131 26.04 12.41 9.40
C GLU A 131 27.07 12.14 8.29
N PRO A 132 28.33 11.79 8.63
CA PRO A 132 29.31 11.38 7.65
C PRO A 132 28.83 10.20 6.80
N MET A 133 29.10 10.25 5.48
CA MET A 133 28.74 9.21 4.52
C MET A 133 29.99 8.62 3.89
N ASP A 134 30.08 7.31 3.88
CA ASP A 134 31.14 6.61 3.16
C ASP A 134 30.80 6.44 1.66
N GLU A 135 31.70 5.85 0.91
CA GLU A 135 31.50 5.64 -0.53
C GLU A 135 30.32 4.72 -0.84
N GLY A 136 30.04 3.72 0.01
CA GLY A 136 28.90 2.83 -0.14
C GLY A 136 27.57 3.60 -0.01
N ASP A 137 27.51 4.53 0.94
CA ASP A 137 26.36 5.42 1.14
C ASP A 137 26.20 6.40 -0.01
N LEU A 138 27.30 6.98 -0.51
CA LEU A 138 27.27 7.93 -1.63
C LEU A 138 26.82 7.31 -2.96
N LYS A 139 27.02 6.00 -3.15
CA LYS A 139 26.48 5.24 -4.30
C LYS A 139 24.98 5.00 -4.21
N ARG A 140 24.40 5.12 -3.04
CA ARG A 140 22.96 4.98 -2.82
C ARG A 140 22.28 6.34 -2.99
N PRO A 141 21.03 6.42 -3.48
CA PRO A 141 20.32 7.70 -3.61
C PRO A 141 19.75 8.17 -2.25
N ILE A 142 20.57 8.20 -1.19
CA ILE A 142 20.15 8.53 0.18
C ILE A 142 19.70 9.99 0.26
N LEU A 143 20.50 10.94 -0.25
CA LEU A 143 20.14 12.36 -0.22
C LEU A 143 18.90 12.66 -1.05
N LEU A 144 18.73 12.02 -2.19
CA LEU A 144 17.52 12.14 -2.99
C LEU A 144 16.27 11.69 -2.21
N ARG A 145 16.36 10.55 -1.50
CA ARG A 145 15.25 10.02 -0.70
C ARG A 145 14.98 10.90 0.51
N LEU A 146 16.00 11.41 1.17
CA LEU A 146 15.88 12.34 2.28
C LEU A 146 15.15 13.62 1.86
N LEU A 147 15.56 14.23 0.75
CA LEU A 147 14.92 15.43 0.23
C LEU A 147 13.46 15.20 -0.17
N ARG A 148 13.15 14.08 -0.79
CA ARG A 148 11.76 13.69 -1.10
C ARG A 148 10.93 13.57 0.18
N LEU A 149 11.46 12.87 1.19
CA LEU A 149 10.77 12.71 2.48
C LEU A 149 10.52 14.06 3.17
N LEU A 150 11.48 14.98 3.13
CA LEU A 150 11.33 16.32 3.72
C LEU A 150 10.26 17.13 3.01
N ASN A 151 10.24 17.09 1.67
CA ASN A 151 9.19 17.71 0.87
C ASN A 151 7.80 17.12 1.17
N GLU A 152 7.69 15.80 1.29
CA GLU A 152 6.45 15.13 1.70
C GLU A 152 5.97 15.60 3.08
N LYS A 153 6.89 15.73 4.05
CA LYS A 153 6.56 16.23 5.40
C LYS A 153 6.12 17.69 5.40
N GLU A 154 6.76 18.53 4.59
CA GLU A 154 6.38 19.93 4.42
C GLU A 154 4.99 20.08 3.82
N VAL A 155 4.68 19.34 2.75
CA VAL A 155 3.35 19.30 2.13
C VAL A 155 2.30 18.87 3.14
N ARG A 156 2.53 17.80 3.91
CA ARG A 156 1.60 17.35 4.95
C ARG A 156 1.37 18.42 6.04
N ALA A 157 2.42 19.12 6.45
CA ALA A 157 2.31 20.15 7.47
C ALA A 157 1.46 21.33 6.99
N ARG A 158 1.58 21.73 5.72
CA ARG A 158 0.75 22.81 5.13
C ARG A 158 -0.72 22.45 5.06
N TRP A 159 -1.06 21.17 4.86
CA TRP A 159 -2.45 20.71 4.75
C TRP A 159 -3.08 20.31 6.10
N GLY A 160 -2.43 20.56 7.23
CA GLY A 160 -3.00 20.32 8.57
C GLY A 160 -3.24 18.83 8.91
N GLY A 161 -2.53 17.92 8.28
CA GLY A 161 -2.72 16.48 8.43
C GLY A 161 -3.48 15.87 7.25
N LYS A 162 -4.27 14.84 7.45
CA LYS A 162 -5.01 14.14 6.40
C LYS A 162 -6.06 15.03 5.73
N ALA A 163 -5.79 15.52 4.54
CA ALA A 163 -6.83 16.01 3.64
C ALA A 163 -7.45 14.80 2.92
N GLU A 164 -8.41 14.15 3.56
CA GLU A 164 -9.26 13.17 2.87
C GLU A 164 -10.21 13.96 1.96
N HIS A 165 -9.87 14.06 0.69
CA HIS A 165 -10.81 14.53 -0.31
C HIS A 165 -11.85 13.43 -0.52
N TRP A 166 -13.09 13.78 -0.31
CA TRP A 166 -14.24 12.96 -0.63
C TRP A 166 -15.18 13.80 -1.49
N GLN A 167 -15.46 13.34 -2.70
CA GLN A 167 -16.36 14.01 -3.63
C GLN A 167 -17.38 13.01 -4.15
N LEU A 168 -18.67 13.30 -3.96
CA LEU A 168 -19.75 12.51 -4.54
C LEU A 168 -19.69 12.58 -6.06
N ILE A 169 -19.63 11.41 -6.72
CA ILE A 169 -19.66 11.30 -8.19
C ILE A 169 -21.07 10.97 -8.66
N LYS A 170 -21.67 9.93 -8.06
CA LYS A 170 -22.95 9.36 -8.49
C LYS A 170 -23.65 8.67 -7.33
N GLN A 171 -24.95 8.58 -7.40
CA GLN A 171 -25.77 7.81 -6.45
C GLN A 171 -26.84 7.04 -7.21
N SER A 172 -27.34 5.96 -6.58
CA SER A 172 -28.44 5.16 -7.12
C SER A 172 -29.68 6.00 -7.34
N ARG A 173 -30.47 5.61 -8.34
CA ARG A 173 -31.80 6.18 -8.59
C ARG A 173 -32.82 5.67 -7.57
N VAL A 174 -32.62 4.46 -7.09
CA VAL A 174 -33.47 3.80 -6.11
C VAL A 174 -33.27 4.42 -4.75
N LYS A 175 -34.38 4.80 -4.10
CA LYS A 175 -34.43 5.18 -2.70
C LYS A 175 -35.39 4.25 -1.98
N LEU A 176 -34.92 3.63 -0.93
CA LEU A 176 -35.73 2.69 -0.14
C LEU A 176 -36.56 3.46 0.92
N GLU A 177 -37.81 3.78 0.58
CA GLU A 177 -38.72 4.55 1.46
C GLU A 177 -40.09 3.86 1.60
N PRO A 178 -40.43 3.32 2.76
CA PRO A 178 -39.55 3.05 3.89
C PRO A 178 -38.54 1.94 3.58
N PRO A 179 -37.40 1.85 4.28
CA PRO A 179 -36.49 0.73 4.09
C PRO A 179 -37.19 -0.57 4.51
N PRO A 180 -37.08 -1.64 3.72
CA PRO A 180 -37.80 -2.90 3.99
C PRO A 180 -37.25 -3.65 5.21
N TYR A 181 -36.05 -3.30 5.67
CA TYR A 181 -35.39 -3.88 6.83
C TYR A 181 -34.60 -2.81 7.59
N THR A 182 -34.67 -2.83 8.93
CA THR A 182 -34.07 -1.81 9.81
C THR A 182 -33.29 -2.39 10.98
N ASP A 183 -33.31 -3.71 11.18
CA ASP A 183 -32.52 -4.34 12.22
C ASP A 183 -31.05 -4.45 11.80
N ASP A 184 -30.16 -4.48 12.78
CA ASP A 184 -28.73 -4.66 12.53
C ASP A 184 -28.41 -6.10 12.15
N PRO A 185 -28.04 -6.38 10.89
CA PRO A 185 -27.79 -7.75 10.44
C PRO A 185 -26.64 -8.44 11.16
N ASN A 186 -25.66 -7.68 11.70
CA ASN A 186 -24.56 -8.25 12.47
C ASN A 186 -25.07 -8.89 13.76
N LYS A 187 -25.97 -8.20 14.47
CA LYS A 187 -26.59 -8.73 15.68
C LYS A 187 -27.45 -9.93 15.38
N VAL A 188 -28.26 -9.87 14.33
CA VAL A 188 -29.12 -10.99 13.94
C VAL A 188 -28.30 -12.24 13.60
N LEU A 189 -27.21 -12.10 12.83
CA LEU A 189 -26.30 -13.21 12.50
C LEU A 189 -25.70 -13.86 13.75
N GLU A 190 -25.29 -13.06 14.72
CA GLU A 190 -24.75 -13.56 15.98
C GLU A 190 -25.82 -14.18 16.88
N GLU A 191 -26.97 -13.53 17.05
CA GLU A 191 -28.09 -14.02 17.85
C GLU A 191 -28.75 -15.29 17.30
N ALA A 192 -28.81 -15.41 15.97
CA ALA A 192 -29.24 -16.61 15.28
C ALA A 192 -28.22 -17.75 15.34
N GLY A 193 -27.01 -17.51 15.84
CA GLY A 193 -25.94 -18.50 15.89
C GLY A 193 -25.32 -18.83 14.54
N LEU A 194 -25.51 -17.97 13.53
CA LEU A 194 -24.95 -18.16 12.19
C LEU A 194 -23.47 -17.85 12.14
N VAL A 195 -23.02 -16.91 12.97
CA VAL A 195 -21.62 -16.59 13.16
C VAL A 195 -21.25 -16.63 14.64
N LYS A 196 -19.99 -16.95 14.93
CA LYS A 196 -19.46 -16.93 16.29
C LYS A 196 -18.14 -16.20 16.31
N ARG A 197 -17.99 -15.30 17.27
CA ARG A 197 -16.72 -14.61 17.47
C ARG A 197 -15.63 -15.63 17.86
N PHE A 198 -14.54 -15.66 17.07
CA PHE A 198 -13.36 -16.48 17.35
C PHE A 198 -12.37 -15.69 18.19
N SER A 199 -12.01 -14.49 17.74
CA SER A 199 -11.15 -13.54 18.44
C SER A 199 -11.60 -12.12 18.11
N VAL A 200 -10.82 -11.12 18.54
CA VAL A 200 -11.08 -9.72 18.22
C VAL A 200 -11.03 -9.51 16.70
N GLY A 201 -12.17 -9.15 16.10
CA GLY A 201 -12.27 -8.93 14.64
C GLY A 201 -12.11 -10.19 13.78
N GLN A 202 -12.24 -11.36 14.36
CA GLN A 202 -12.22 -12.65 13.66
C GLN A 202 -13.50 -13.44 13.97
N TRP A 203 -14.10 -14.01 12.93
CA TRP A 203 -15.38 -14.69 13.03
C TRP A 203 -15.32 -16.10 12.43
N LEU A 204 -15.97 -17.02 13.08
CA LEU A 204 -16.26 -18.34 12.56
C LEU A 204 -17.64 -18.30 11.90
N TYR A 205 -17.74 -18.79 10.69
CA TYR A 205 -18.96 -18.86 9.91
C TYR A 205 -19.50 -20.30 9.94
N THR A 206 -20.75 -20.49 10.31
CA THR A 206 -21.40 -21.80 10.13
C THR A 206 -21.55 -22.14 8.65
N PRO A 207 -21.81 -23.40 8.27
CA PRO A 207 -22.01 -23.78 6.87
C PRO A 207 -23.03 -22.91 6.13
N LEU A 208 -24.11 -22.51 6.81
CA LEU A 208 -25.13 -21.64 6.22
C LEU A 208 -24.63 -20.20 6.03
N ALA A 209 -23.94 -19.63 7.01
CA ALA A 209 -23.35 -18.30 6.87
C ALA A 209 -22.24 -18.26 5.80
N ALA A 210 -21.40 -19.31 5.74
CA ALA A 210 -20.39 -19.47 4.70
C ALA A 210 -21.02 -19.59 3.30
N TYR A 211 -22.17 -20.28 3.20
CA TYR A 211 -22.93 -20.37 1.97
C TYR A 211 -23.43 -19.00 1.51
N LEU A 212 -24.00 -18.18 2.41
CA LEU A 212 -24.47 -16.83 2.09
C LEU A 212 -23.32 -15.92 1.63
N LEU A 213 -22.18 -16.01 2.32
CA LEU A 213 -20.98 -15.27 1.95
C LEU A 213 -20.48 -15.66 0.56
N ARG A 214 -20.44 -16.95 0.27
CA ARG A 214 -20.07 -17.49 -1.05
C ARG A 214 -21.07 -17.06 -2.13
N MET A 215 -22.37 -17.08 -1.86
CA MET A 215 -23.41 -16.68 -2.81
C MET A 215 -23.15 -15.27 -3.36
N VAL A 216 -22.98 -14.29 -2.50
CA VAL A 216 -22.73 -12.90 -2.94
C VAL A 216 -21.45 -12.79 -3.76
N ARG A 217 -20.41 -13.51 -3.37
CA ARG A 217 -19.13 -13.55 -4.09
C ARG A 217 -19.24 -14.19 -5.47
N GLU A 218 -19.89 -15.35 -5.59
CA GLU A 218 -20.03 -16.04 -6.88
C GLU A 218 -20.90 -15.25 -7.85
N VAL A 219 -21.99 -14.63 -7.37
CA VAL A 219 -22.82 -13.76 -8.21
C VAL A 219 -22.00 -12.55 -8.71
N PHE A 220 -21.13 -11.98 -7.88
CA PHE A 220 -20.20 -10.93 -8.33
C PHE A 220 -19.23 -11.44 -9.41
N LEU A 221 -18.67 -12.64 -9.25
CA LEU A 221 -17.79 -13.22 -10.27
C LEU A 221 -18.52 -13.49 -11.59
N GLU A 222 -19.77 -13.99 -11.52
CA GLU A 222 -20.58 -14.29 -12.70
C GLU A 222 -21.03 -13.02 -13.46
N GLU A 223 -21.42 -11.98 -12.73
CA GLU A 223 -22.04 -10.79 -13.34
C GLU A 223 -21.01 -9.67 -13.66
N VAL A 224 -19.85 -9.66 -12.99
CA VAL A 224 -18.87 -8.58 -13.14
C VAL A 224 -17.51 -9.07 -13.65
N VAL A 225 -16.89 -10.02 -12.96
CA VAL A 225 -15.45 -10.32 -13.18
C VAL A 225 -15.21 -11.14 -14.43
N ARG A 226 -15.89 -12.30 -14.52
CA ARG A 226 -15.72 -13.25 -15.64
C ARG A 226 -16.15 -12.68 -17.00
N PRO A 227 -17.28 -11.95 -17.11
CA PRO A 227 -17.69 -11.35 -18.38
C PRO A 227 -16.71 -10.33 -18.94
N LEU A 228 -15.92 -9.68 -18.08
CA LEU A 228 -14.88 -8.73 -18.47
C LEU A 228 -13.54 -9.41 -18.82
N GLY A 229 -13.49 -10.75 -18.80
CA GLY A 229 -12.34 -11.54 -19.22
C GLY A 229 -11.19 -11.55 -18.21
N PHE A 230 -11.47 -11.35 -16.92
CA PHE A 230 -10.50 -11.60 -15.86
C PHE A 230 -10.37 -13.10 -15.60
N VAL A 231 -9.15 -13.57 -15.39
CA VAL A 231 -8.84 -14.97 -15.10
C VAL A 231 -8.33 -15.15 -13.68
N GLU A 232 -8.64 -16.29 -13.08
CA GLU A 232 -8.27 -16.58 -11.71
C GLU A 232 -6.77 -16.84 -11.56
N ALA A 233 -6.19 -16.28 -10.51
CA ALA A 233 -4.83 -16.53 -10.05
C ALA A 233 -4.86 -16.82 -8.55
N VAL A 234 -3.81 -17.43 -8.01
CA VAL A 234 -3.66 -17.70 -6.58
C VAL A 234 -2.45 -16.93 -6.06
N PHE A 235 -2.69 -16.03 -5.11
CA PHE A 235 -1.65 -15.19 -4.54
C PHE A 235 -1.28 -15.64 -3.12
N PRO A 236 0.00 -15.55 -2.72
CA PRO A 236 0.42 -15.74 -1.34
C PRO A 236 -0.33 -14.80 -0.39
N LYS A 237 -0.44 -15.17 0.90
CA LYS A 237 -1.08 -14.34 1.94
C LYS A 237 -0.12 -13.92 3.06
N MET A 238 1.13 -14.31 2.97
CA MET A 238 2.22 -13.88 3.84
C MET A 238 3.31 -13.25 2.98
N TYR A 239 3.59 -11.97 3.20
CA TYR A 239 4.45 -11.17 2.34
C TYR A 239 5.77 -10.81 3.03
N PRO A 240 6.92 -10.94 2.34
CA PRO A 240 8.18 -10.39 2.83
C PRO A 240 8.07 -8.87 3.03
N LEU A 241 8.77 -8.31 4.02
CA LEU A 241 8.77 -6.86 4.29
C LEU A 241 9.19 -6.03 3.06
N GLU A 242 10.01 -6.59 2.18
CA GLU A 242 10.42 -5.93 0.93
C GLU A 242 9.23 -5.58 0.03
N VAL A 243 8.19 -6.42 -0.02
CA VAL A 243 6.95 -6.14 -0.76
C VAL A 243 6.30 -4.88 -0.22
N GLY A 244 6.08 -4.81 1.10
CA GLY A 244 5.49 -3.64 1.74
C GLY A 244 6.34 -2.37 1.66
N LEU A 245 7.67 -2.53 1.56
CA LEU A 245 8.58 -1.41 1.32
C LEU A 245 8.40 -0.85 -0.11
N ARG A 246 8.31 -1.72 -1.12
CA ARG A 246 8.14 -1.33 -2.53
C ARG A 246 6.76 -0.75 -2.81
N THR A 247 5.70 -1.33 -2.24
CA THR A 247 4.33 -0.80 -2.36
C THR A 247 4.11 0.47 -1.57
N GLY A 248 4.91 0.70 -0.52
CA GLY A 248 4.81 1.84 0.38
C GLY A 248 3.93 1.58 1.61
N HIS A 249 3.33 0.39 1.77
CA HIS A 249 2.48 0.07 2.94
C HIS A 249 3.24 0.16 4.26
N LEU A 250 4.52 -0.27 4.30
CA LEU A 250 5.38 -0.09 5.48
C LEU A 250 5.61 1.37 5.87
N ARG A 251 5.40 2.33 4.98
CA ARG A 251 5.54 3.77 5.27
C ARG A 251 4.22 4.45 5.55
N GLY A 252 3.15 4.05 4.86
CA GLY A 252 1.87 4.75 4.91
C GLY A 252 0.84 4.16 5.86
N THR A 253 0.86 2.85 6.03
CA THR A 253 -0.16 2.10 6.78
C THR A 253 0.42 1.08 7.74
N ILE A 254 1.66 1.29 8.19
CA ILE A 254 2.37 0.35 9.09
C ILE A 254 1.58 0.02 10.37
N ASN A 255 0.81 0.99 10.86
CA ASN A 255 -0.06 0.86 12.03
C ASN A 255 -1.31 -0.01 11.80
N SER A 256 -1.55 -0.43 10.56
CA SER A 256 -2.67 -1.32 10.18
C SER A 256 -2.19 -2.70 9.71
N LEU A 257 -0.87 -2.94 9.66
CA LEU A 257 -0.31 -4.21 9.24
C LEU A 257 -0.30 -5.21 10.41
N VAL A 258 -0.57 -6.47 10.08
CA VAL A 258 -0.38 -7.61 11.00
C VAL A 258 0.94 -8.28 10.63
N PHE A 259 1.92 -8.21 11.53
CA PHE A 259 3.24 -8.81 11.32
C PHE A 259 3.25 -10.29 11.68
N ALA A 260 4.09 -11.08 11.00
CA ALA A 260 4.27 -12.49 11.25
C ALA A 260 5.75 -12.83 11.49
N SER A 261 5.99 -13.71 12.46
CA SER A 261 7.29 -14.19 12.87
C SER A 261 7.39 -15.71 12.73
N LEU A 262 8.56 -16.19 12.34
CA LEU A 262 8.86 -17.63 12.25
C LEU A 262 9.65 -18.10 13.46
N PRO A 263 9.61 -19.39 13.83
CA PRO A 263 10.49 -19.96 14.85
C PRO A 263 11.97 -19.73 14.53
N LYS A 264 12.79 -19.61 15.57
CA LYS A 264 14.25 -19.44 15.42
C LYS A 264 14.93 -20.69 14.88
N THR A 265 14.41 -21.86 15.22
CA THR A 265 14.96 -23.18 14.88
C THR A 265 13.85 -24.15 14.50
N TYR A 266 14.20 -25.24 13.81
CA TYR A 266 13.35 -26.39 13.55
C TYR A 266 13.52 -27.49 14.59
N ASP A 267 14.54 -27.37 15.45
CA ASP A 267 14.81 -28.37 16.47
C ASP A 267 13.81 -28.22 17.63
N ILE A 268 12.97 -29.22 17.80
CA ILE A 268 11.92 -29.22 18.83
C ILE A 268 12.49 -29.24 20.24
N GLU A 269 13.68 -29.84 20.44
CA GLU A 269 14.31 -29.95 21.74
C GLU A 269 14.69 -28.56 22.29
N GLU A 270 15.00 -27.59 21.42
CA GLU A 270 15.25 -26.20 21.82
C GLU A 270 14.03 -25.50 22.42
N PHE A 271 12.83 -26.05 22.25
CA PHE A 271 11.58 -25.52 22.81
C PHE A 271 11.13 -26.23 24.09
N GLU A 272 11.89 -27.22 24.59
CA GLU A 272 11.49 -28.06 25.74
C GLU A 272 11.11 -27.21 26.95
N GLU A 273 11.95 -26.24 27.34
CA GLU A 273 11.69 -25.33 28.47
C GLU A 273 10.36 -24.57 28.32
N LEU A 274 10.06 -24.06 27.11
CA LEU A 274 8.81 -23.36 26.82
C LEU A 274 7.62 -24.29 26.84
N THR A 275 7.76 -25.47 26.23
CA THR A 275 6.65 -26.46 26.16
C THR A 275 6.34 -27.04 27.55
N ASP A 276 7.35 -27.29 28.38
CA ASP A 276 7.17 -27.75 29.74
C ASP A 276 6.49 -26.68 30.61
N TYR A 277 6.90 -25.41 30.44
CA TYR A 277 6.22 -24.30 31.12
C TYR A 277 4.74 -24.26 30.74
N MET A 278 4.41 -24.27 29.41
CA MET A 278 3.04 -24.25 28.95
C MET A 278 2.23 -25.45 29.44
N TYR A 279 2.86 -26.64 29.49
CA TYR A 279 2.21 -27.86 29.99
C TYR A 279 1.87 -27.78 31.48
N VAL A 280 2.80 -27.26 32.30
CA VAL A 280 2.63 -27.17 33.77
C VAL A 280 1.67 -26.04 34.14
N MET A 281 1.76 -24.90 33.46
CA MET A 281 1.00 -23.69 33.81
C MET A 281 -0.35 -23.61 33.07
N ASP A 282 -0.56 -24.41 32.03
CA ASP A 282 -1.72 -24.32 31.11
C ASP A 282 -1.91 -22.91 30.51
N GLU A 283 -0.76 -22.24 30.26
CA GLU A 283 -0.72 -20.87 29.74
C GLU A 283 0.31 -20.78 28.61
N ALA A 284 0.03 -19.92 27.60
CA ALA A 284 0.96 -19.60 26.53
C ALA A 284 1.35 -18.10 26.62
N PRO A 285 2.34 -17.73 27.45
CA PRO A 285 2.71 -16.34 27.67
C PRO A 285 3.36 -15.74 26.43
N PRO A 286 2.81 -14.64 25.86
CA PRO A 286 3.34 -14.05 24.62
C PRO A 286 4.81 -13.62 24.71
N GLU A 287 5.24 -13.18 25.88
CA GLU A 287 6.63 -12.73 26.11
C GLU A 287 7.61 -13.89 26.06
N GLU A 288 7.26 -15.03 26.63
CA GLU A 288 8.08 -16.25 26.57
C GLU A 288 8.12 -16.80 25.14
N VAL A 289 6.95 -16.94 24.48
CA VAL A 289 6.87 -17.33 23.06
C VAL A 289 7.74 -16.41 22.19
N GLY A 290 7.74 -15.10 22.48
CA GLY A 290 8.54 -14.10 21.79
C GLY A 290 10.05 -14.37 21.80
N ARG A 291 10.58 -15.09 22.81
CA ARG A 291 12.00 -15.44 22.89
C ARG A 291 12.41 -16.52 21.87
N TYR A 292 11.46 -17.33 21.41
CA TYR A 292 11.68 -18.47 20.52
C TYR A 292 11.35 -18.16 19.05
N VAL A 293 10.82 -16.98 18.74
CA VAL A 293 10.56 -16.55 17.37
C VAL A 293 11.57 -15.50 16.90
N ARG A 294 11.75 -15.41 15.59
CA ARG A 294 12.58 -14.36 14.97
C ARG A 294 11.87 -13.00 15.06
N TYR A 295 12.59 -11.92 14.83
CA TYR A 295 11.95 -10.65 14.52
C TYR A 295 11.08 -10.80 13.28
N PRO A 296 9.95 -10.03 13.17
CA PRO A 296 9.07 -10.14 12.02
C PRO A 296 9.81 -9.87 10.71
N GLU A 297 9.83 -10.86 9.84
CA GLU A 297 10.37 -10.79 8.47
C GLU A 297 9.24 -10.68 7.44
N TYR A 298 8.01 -10.91 7.88
CA TYR A 298 6.81 -10.97 7.06
C TYR A 298 5.69 -10.14 7.67
N PHE A 299 4.73 -9.79 6.83
CA PHE A 299 3.42 -9.32 7.24
C PHE A 299 2.32 -10.07 6.48
N LEU A 300 1.13 -10.16 7.07
CA LEU A 300 -0.01 -10.81 6.45
C LEU A 300 -0.65 -9.91 5.38
N CYS A 301 -1.28 -10.50 4.39
CA CYS A 301 -1.89 -9.86 3.24
C CYS A 301 -2.75 -8.66 3.63
N PHE A 302 -2.24 -7.46 3.43
CA PHE A 302 -2.97 -6.21 3.64
C PHE A 302 -3.75 -5.80 2.37
N ALA A 303 -3.06 -5.75 1.24
CA ALA A 303 -3.61 -5.53 -0.08
C ALA A 303 -3.31 -6.74 -0.97
N GLN A 304 -4.37 -7.37 -1.48
CA GLN A 304 -4.25 -8.65 -2.16
C GLN A 304 -3.64 -8.55 -3.57
N CYS A 305 -3.52 -7.33 -4.12
CA CYS A 305 -2.90 -7.06 -5.41
C CYS A 305 -1.35 -7.07 -5.40
N GLU A 306 -0.70 -7.02 -4.23
CA GLU A 306 0.76 -6.87 -4.12
C GLU A 306 1.57 -7.98 -4.80
N PRO A 307 1.19 -9.27 -4.71
CA PRO A 307 1.89 -10.36 -5.39
C PRO A 307 1.86 -10.24 -6.92
N PHE A 308 0.84 -9.62 -7.49
CA PHE A 308 0.76 -9.37 -8.92
C PHE A 308 1.91 -8.45 -9.38
N TYR A 309 2.21 -7.38 -8.64
CA TYR A 309 3.32 -6.50 -8.98
C TYR A 309 4.67 -7.17 -8.77
N TRP A 310 4.77 -8.04 -7.76
CA TRP A 310 5.97 -8.83 -7.53
C TRP A 310 6.23 -9.82 -8.66
N PHE A 311 5.19 -10.48 -9.16
CA PHE A 311 5.28 -11.44 -10.28
C PHE A 311 5.86 -10.79 -11.54
N PHE A 312 5.43 -9.58 -11.88
CA PHE A 312 5.96 -8.83 -13.02
C PHE A 312 7.23 -8.02 -12.69
N GLY A 313 7.72 -8.12 -11.48
CA GLY A 313 8.88 -7.36 -10.99
C GLY A 313 10.16 -7.68 -11.75
N GLY A 314 10.75 -6.65 -12.40
CA GLY A 314 11.95 -6.81 -13.23
C GLY A 314 11.70 -7.30 -14.66
N GLU A 315 10.47 -7.66 -15.00
CA GLU A 315 10.12 -8.24 -16.30
C GLU A 315 9.98 -7.18 -17.41
N LEU A 316 10.14 -7.65 -18.66
CA LEU A 316 9.82 -6.92 -19.88
C LEU A 316 8.54 -7.49 -20.49
N VAL A 317 7.47 -6.70 -20.42
CA VAL A 317 6.17 -7.10 -20.96
C VAL A 317 6.03 -6.61 -22.40
N ASP A 318 5.51 -7.43 -23.30
CA ASP A 318 5.26 -7.04 -24.70
C ASP A 318 3.78 -6.76 -25.00
N ASP A 319 3.53 -6.20 -26.19
CA ASP A 319 2.16 -5.84 -26.62
C ASP A 319 1.23 -7.07 -26.70
N GLY A 320 1.76 -8.26 -26.98
CA GLY A 320 0.97 -9.50 -27.10
C GLY A 320 0.45 -10.02 -25.77
N ALA A 321 1.11 -9.63 -24.66
CA ALA A 321 0.69 -9.99 -23.30
C ALA A 321 -0.30 -8.97 -22.69
N LEU A 322 -0.44 -7.79 -23.28
CA LEU A 322 -1.27 -6.69 -22.70
C LEU A 322 -2.66 -6.63 -23.33
N PRO A 323 -3.70 -6.27 -22.56
CA PRO A 323 -3.66 -6.07 -21.10
C PRO A 323 -3.70 -7.39 -20.33
N VAL A 324 -2.98 -7.46 -19.20
CA VAL A 324 -3.11 -8.55 -18.22
C VAL A 324 -4.28 -8.27 -17.30
N LYS A 325 -5.19 -9.24 -17.10
CA LYS A 325 -6.37 -9.12 -16.25
C LYS A 325 -6.52 -10.36 -15.37
N TRP A 326 -6.19 -10.25 -14.08
CA TRP A 326 -6.30 -11.34 -13.13
C TRP A 326 -7.22 -11.00 -11.96
N TYR A 327 -7.75 -12.02 -11.30
CA TYR A 327 -8.37 -11.87 -9.98
C TYR A 327 -7.89 -12.95 -9.04
N ASP A 328 -7.87 -12.65 -7.75
CA ASP A 328 -7.56 -13.60 -6.68
C ASP A 328 -8.65 -13.56 -5.61
N MET A 329 -9.05 -14.74 -5.14
CA MET A 329 -9.99 -14.95 -4.04
C MET A 329 -9.54 -16.08 -3.10
N SER A 330 -8.28 -16.47 -3.20
CA SER A 330 -7.74 -17.72 -2.62
C SER A 330 -7.57 -17.70 -1.10
N GLY A 331 -7.79 -16.57 -0.43
CA GLY A 331 -7.65 -16.50 1.02
C GLY A 331 -8.01 -15.12 1.58
N PRO A 332 -7.89 -14.96 2.91
CA PRO A 332 -8.23 -13.72 3.58
C PRO A 332 -7.17 -12.63 3.39
N SER A 333 -7.61 -11.40 3.60
CA SER A 333 -6.78 -10.24 3.87
C SER A 333 -6.85 -9.87 5.35
N PHE A 334 -5.82 -9.19 5.84
CA PHE A 334 -5.68 -8.84 7.24
C PHE A 334 -5.41 -7.35 7.39
N ARG A 335 -6.21 -6.69 8.23
CA ARG A 335 -6.01 -5.28 8.54
C ARG A 335 -6.30 -5.03 10.00
N TRP A 336 -5.34 -4.50 10.74
CA TRP A 336 -5.62 -4.00 12.08
C TRP A 336 -6.43 -2.71 12.00
N GLU A 337 -7.70 -2.78 12.41
CA GLU A 337 -8.63 -1.65 12.40
C GLU A 337 -8.59 -0.93 13.75
N SER A 338 -7.77 0.09 13.87
CA SER A 338 -7.67 0.89 15.11
C SER A 338 -8.92 1.74 15.41
N GLY A 339 -9.79 1.92 14.43
CA GLY A 339 -10.98 2.78 14.50
C GLY A 339 -12.28 2.12 14.95
N GLY A 340 -12.20 0.94 15.55
CA GLY A 340 -13.36 0.22 16.08
C GLY A 340 -13.80 -0.95 15.22
N ILE A 341 -13.54 -2.16 15.75
CA ILE A 341 -14.01 -3.43 15.19
C ILE A 341 -15.51 -3.54 15.45
N TYR A 342 -16.29 -3.84 14.41
CA TYR A 342 -17.73 -3.99 14.52
C TYR A 342 -18.28 -5.04 13.56
N GLY A 343 -18.97 -6.03 14.10
CA GLY A 343 -19.65 -7.08 13.33
C GLY A 343 -18.77 -7.69 12.24
N LEU A 344 -19.34 -7.89 11.06
CA LEU A 344 -18.65 -8.34 9.84
C LEU A 344 -18.21 -7.17 8.96
N GLU A 345 -18.49 -5.93 9.32
CA GLU A 345 -18.19 -4.72 8.53
C GLU A 345 -16.78 -4.22 8.76
N ARG A 346 -16.30 -4.30 10.01
CA ARG A 346 -14.97 -3.89 10.43
C ARG A 346 -14.31 -5.01 11.20
N VAL A 347 -13.55 -5.80 10.48
CA VAL A 347 -12.90 -7.03 10.96
C VAL A 347 -11.40 -6.96 10.69
N ILE A 348 -10.62 -7.72 11.46
CA ILE A 348 -9.19 -7.86 11.22
C ILE A 348 -8.93 -8.81 10.07
N GLU A 349 -9.71 -9.88 9.96
CA GLU A 349 -9.61 -10.90 8.93
C GLU A 349 -10.86 -10.91 8.06
N PHE A 350 -10.70 -10.70 6.76
CA PHE A 350 -11.81 -10.62 5.82
C PHE A 350 -11.49 -11.27 4.48
N HIS A 351 -12.52 -11.78 3.82
CA HIS A 351 -12.44 -12.35 2.48
C HIS A 351 -12.82 -11.31 1.43
N ARG A 352 -12.05 -11.25 0.36
CA ARG A 352 -12.38 -10.40 -0.78
C ARG A 352 -11.99 -11.07 -2.09
N VAL A 353 -12.62 -10.62 -3.15
CA VAL A 353 -12.12 -10.81 -4.51
C VAL A 353 -11.31 -9.58 -4.87
N GLU A 354 -10.05 -9.78 -5.19
CA GLU A 354 -9.18 -8.73 -5.69
C GLU A 354 -9.04 -8.88 -7.19
N VAL A 355 -9.50 -7.88 -7.93
CA VAL A 355 -9.35 -7.78 -9.38
C VAL A 355 -8.18 -6.86 -9.67
N VAL A 356 -7.21 -7.28 -10.48
CA VAL A 356 -5.99 -6.52 -10.77
C VAL A 356 -5.63 -6.60 -12.25
N TRP A 357 -5.13 -5.49 -12.80
CA TRP A 357 -4.76 -5.41 -14.20
C TRP A 357 -3.53 -4.54 -14.45
N LEU A 358 -2.87 -4.83 -15.59
CA LEU A 358 -1.68 -4.15 -16.10
C LEU A 358 -1.87 -3.87 -17.59
N GLY A 359 -1.53 -2.68 -18.04
CA GLY A 359 -1.62 -2.30 -19.45
C GLY A 359 -1.00 -0.95 -19.75
N THR A 360 -1.20 -0.46 -20.98
CA THR A 360 -0.93 0.95 -21.28
C THR A 360 -1.91 1.86 -20.52
N PRO A 361 -1.62 3.15 -20.37
CA PRO A 361 -2.56 4.08 -19.73
C PRO A 361 -3.99 3.98 -20.28
N GLU A 362 -4.13 3.93 -21.60
CA GLU A 362 -5.43 3.86 -22.30
C GLU A 362 -6.16 2.55 -21.98
N GLN A 363 -5.44 1.42 -22.00
CA GLN A 363 -6.01 0.11 -21.64
C GLN A 363 -6.48 0.08 -20.19
N VAL A 364 -5.67 0.61 -19.28
CA VAL A 364 -5.99 0.64 -17.84
C VAL A 364 -7.21 1.49 -17.54
N VAL A 365 -7.34 2.66 -18.19
CA VAL A 365 -8.52 3.53 -18.09
C VAL A 365 -9.76 2.86 -18.66
N SER A 366 -9.64 2.23 -19.85
CA SER A 366 -10.76 1.50 -20.47
C SER A 366 -11.27 0.37 -19.58
N ILE A 367 -10.38 -0.45 -19.04
CA ILE A 367 -10.75 -1.56 -18.13
C ILE A 367 -11.46 -1.03 -16.88
N ARG A 368 -10.94 0.06 -16.27
CA ARG A 368 -11.60 0.70 -15.13
C ARG A 368 -13.01 1.16 -15.49
N ASN A 369 -13.19 1.78 -16.64
CA ASN A 369 -14.49 2.28 -17.08
C ASN A 369 -15.49 1.14 -17.30
N ASP A 370 -15.06 0.03 -17.88
CA ASP A 370 -15.89 -1.16 -18.07
C ASP A 370 -16.26 -1.82 -16.73
N LEU A 371 -15.29 -1.94 -15.82
CA LEU A 371 -15.54 -2.42 -14.46
C LEU A 371 -16.52 -1.52 -13.72
N LEU A 372 -16.35 -0.19 -13.81
CA LEU A 372 -17.25 0.76 -13.13
C LEU A 372 -18.69 0.61 -13.61
N LYS A 373 -18.91 0.50 -14.93
CA LYS A 373 -20.24 0.24 -15.49
C LYS A 373 -20.81 -1.10 -15.01
N ALA A 374 -19.97 -2.14 -14.95
CA ALA A 374 -20.40 -3.45 -14.47
C ALA A 374 -20.77 -3.41 -12.98
N TYR A 375 -20.01 -2.69 -12.14
CA TYR A 375 -20.37 -2.47 -10.74
C TYR A 375 -21.66 -1.68 -10.56
N GLU A 376 -21.87 -0.62 -11.35
CA GLU A 376 -23.12 0.14 -11.31
C GLU A 376 -24.32 -0.76 -11.63
N LYS A 377 -24.22 -1.55 -12.71
CA LYS A 377 -25.23 -2.55 -13.06
C LYS A 377 -25.42 -3.59 -11.96
N PHE A 378 -24.33 -4.06 -11.36
CA PHE A 378 -24.38 -5.02 -10.27
C PHE A 378 -25.12 -4.46 -9.04
N MET A 379 -24.86 -3.22 -8.67
CA MET A 379 -25.55 -2.56 -7.55
C MET A 379 -27.01 -2.25 -7.85
N ASP A 380 -27.34 -1.78 -9.06
CA ASP A 380 -28.71 -1.39 -9.44
C ASP A 380 -29.60 -2.60 -9.78
N GLU A 381 -29.13 -3.47 -10.68
CA GLU A 381 -29.98 -4.49 -11.30
C GLU A 381 -29.82 -5.88 -10.64
N VAL A 382 -28.62 -6.21 -10.15
CA VAL A 382 -28.34 -7.53 -9.57
C VAL A 382 -28.65 -7.56 -8.09
N LEU A 383 -28.18 -6.54 -7.34
CA LEU A 383 -28.38 -6.47 -5.88
C LEU A 383 -29.52 -5.51 -5.47
N ASP A 384 -29.97 -4.64 -6.37
CA ASP A 384 -31.03 -3.65 -6.12
C ASP A 384 -30.80 -2.86 -4.83
N LEU A 385 -29.60 -2.29 -4.71
CA LEU A 385 -29.17 -1.56 -3.52
C LEU A 385 -29.28 -0.05 -3.68
N GLU A 386 -29.45 0.63 -2.55
CA GLU A 386 -29.23 2.08 -2.46
C GLU A 386 -27.75 2.35 -2.17
N TRP A 387 -27.07 2.98 -3.14
CA TRP A 387 -25.63 3.15 -3.17
C TRP A 387 -25.19 4.55 -3.63
N ARG A 388 -23.92 4.87 -3.41
CA ARG A 388 -23.26 6.04 -4.00
C ARG A 388 -21.80 5.75 -4.33
N LEU A 389 -21.26 6.53 -5.27
CA LEU A 389 -19.85 6.53 -5.65
C LEU A 389 -19.20 7.81 -5.16
N ALA A 390 -18.05 7.69 -4.56
CA ALA A 390 -17.25 8.82 -4.12
C ALA A 390 -15.83 8.73 -4.67
N TRP A 391 -15.36 9.83 -5.24
CA TRP A 391 -13.94 9.96 -5.54
C TRP A 391 -13.19 10.34 -4.28
N VAL A 392 -12.13 9.60 -4.00
CA VAL A 392 -11.31 9.80 -2.81
C VAL A 392 -9.85 9.92 -3.17
N THR A 393 -9.09 10.70 -2.42
CA THR A 393 -7.64 10.73 -2.59
C THR A 393 -7.04 9.44 -2.08
N PRO A 394 -6.38 8.65 -2.95
CA PRO A 394 -5.74 7.42 -2.50
C PRO A 394 -4.63 7.73 -1.50
N TRP A 395 -4.52 6.93 -0.46
CA TRP A 395 -3.47 7.04 0.56
C TRP A 395 -2.04 7.07 -0.02
N TYR A 396 -1.82 6.44 -1.18
CA TYR A 396 -0.53 6.39 -1.84
C TYR A 396 -0.15 7.68 -2.59
N TYR A 397 -1.10 8.57 -2.89
CA TYR A 397 -0.80 9.89 -3.45
C TYR A 397 -0.20 10.82 -2.42
N GLU A 398 -0.65 10.73 -1.17
CA GLU A 398 -0.09 11.51 -0.07
C GLU A 398 1.40 11.22 0.17
N GLN A 399 1.88 10.05 -0.27
CA GLN A 399 3.27 9.63 -0.08
C GLN A 399 4.22 10.02 -1.21
N SER A 400 3.70 10.39 -2.38
CA SER A 400 4.55 10.70 -3.55
C SER A 400 5.02 12.15 -3.60
N GLY A 401 4.56 13.03 -2.70
CA GLY A 401 4.85 14.46 -2.74
C GLY A 401 4.34 15.17 -4.02
N THR A 402 3.60 14.44 -4.86
CA THR A 402 3.04 14.91 -6.12
C THR A 402 1.56 15.28 -6.00
N VAL A 403 1.12 15.68 -4.83
CA VAL A 403 -0.17 16.34 -4.71
C VAL A 403 0.02 17.77 -5.25
N GLU A 404 0.24 17.87 -6.56
CA GLU A 404 -0.28 19.02 -7.28
C GLU A 404 -1.75 19.08 -6.95
N LYS A 405 -2.23 20.25 -6.54
CA LYS A 405 -3.61 20.54 -6.23
C LYS A 405 -4.54 19.75 -7.15
N VAL A 406 -5.20 18.71 -6.60
CA VAL A 406 -6.31 18.07 -7.29
C VAL A 406 -7.50 19.03 -7.14
N GLU A 407 -7.45 20.13 -7.85
CA GLU A 407 -8.51 21.16 -7.84
C GLU A 407 -9.72 20.72 -8.64
N GLU A 408 -9.57 19.73 -9.55
CA GLU A 408 -10.64 19.21 -10.37
C GLU A 408 -10.61 17.68 -10.42
N PHE A 409 -11.79 17.08 -10.22
CA PHE A 409 -12.00 15.66 -10.45
C PHE A 409 -11.80 15.36 -11.95
N ASP A 410 -10.83 14.52 -12.23
CA ASP A 410 -10.59 13.96 -13.55
C ASP A 410 -10.61 12.44 -13.46
N ILE A 411 -11.67 11.85 -13.96
CA ILE A 411 -11.89 10.41 -13.89
C ILE A 411 -10.79 9.61 -14.62
N ASP A 412 -10.12 10.20 -15.60
CA ASP A 412 -9.10 9.50 -16.40
C ASP A 412 -7.68 9.60 -15.80
N ARG A 413 -7.54 10.31 -14.70
CA ARG A 413 -6.30 10.35 -13.94
C ARG A 413 -6.21 9.20 -12.92
N PRO A 414 -4.99 8.84 -12.49
CA PRO A 414 -4.81 7.95 -11.37
C PRO A 414 -5.59 8.44 -10.14
N GLY A 415 -6.32 7.53 -9.49
CA GLY A 415 -7.19 7.86 -8.36
C GLY A 415 -8.03 6.67 -7.91
N THR A 416 -8.83 6.86 -6.88
CA THR A 416 -9.70 5.84 -6.31
C THR A 416 -11.15 6.30 -6.28
N ILE A 417 -12.06 5.41 -6.66
CA ILE A 417 -13.49 5.57 -6.52
C ILE A 417 -13.96 4.53 -5.51
N ASP A 418 -14.53 4.98 -4.41
CA ASP A 418 -15.15 4.13 -3.40
C ASP A 418 -16.60 3.84 -3.76
N PHE A 419 -17.02 2.60 -3.51
CA PHE A 419 -18.40 2.15 -3.55
C PHE A 419 -18.95 2.16 -2.13
N GLU A 420 -19.97 2.96 -1.88
CA GLU A 420 -20.59 3.08 -0.56
C GLU A 420 -22.07 2.68 -0.65
N VAL A 421 -22.52 1.87 0.32
CA VAL A 421 -23.91 1.41 0.43
C VAL A 421 -24.51 1.94 1.71
N TRP A 422 -25.75 2.44 1.63
CA TRP A 422 -26.48 2.93 2.79
C TRP A 422 -26.91 1.76 3.69
N LEU A 423 -26.71 1.94 5.00
CA LEU A 423 -27.12 0.97 6.03
C LEU A 423 -28.27 1.56 6.86
N PRO A 424 -29.53 1.18 6.58
CA PRO A 424 -30.71 1.74 7.25
C PRO A 424 -30.66 1.70 8.77
N TYR A 425 -30.15 0.62 9.35
CA TYR A 425 -30.06 0.43 10.80
C TYR A 425 -29.08 1.40 11.49
N ARG A 426 -28.21 2.08 10.73
CA ARG A 426 -27.28 3.09 11.27
C ARG A 426 -27.88 4.48 11.35
N GLY A 427 -28.98 4.74 10.64
CA GLY A 427 -29.66 6.04 10.65
C GLY A 427 -29.91 6.64 9.27
N PRO A 428 -30.15 7.96 9.22
CA PRO A 428 -30.59 8.66 8.02
C PRO A 428 -29.46 8.79 6.99
N ARG A 429 -29.82 8.92 5.71
CA ARG A 429 -28.91 9.02 4.55
C ARG A 429 -28.00 10.22 4.57
N GLU A 430 -28.46 11.29 5.23
CA GLU A 430 -27.76 12.57 5.34
C GLU A 430 -26.50 12.45 6.22
N ASP A 431 -26.47 11.50 7.12
CA ASP A 431 -25.27 11.21 7.92
C ASP A 431 -24.32 10.32 7.11
N ARG A 432 -23.14 10.85 6.82
CA ARG A 432 -22.08 10.12 6.10
C ARG A 432 -21.68 8.81 6.80
N LYS A 433 -21.82 8.72 8.13
CA LYS A 433 -21.46 7.54 8.91
C LYS A 433 -22.39 6.35 8.70
N THR A 434 -23.57 6.57 8.11
CA THR A 434 -24.52 5.51 7.80
C THR A 434 -24.22 4.79 6.49
N TRP A 435 -23.25 5.27 5.74
CA TRP A 435 -22.76 4.67 4.51
C TRP A 435 -21.53 3.81 4.78
N LEU A 436 -21.54 2.60 4.25
CA LEU A 436 -20.45 1.65 4.36
C LEU A 436 -19.70 1.58 3.02
N GLU A 437 -18.40 1.85 3.04
CA GLU A 437 -17.51 1.49 1.93
C GLU A 437 -17.47 -0.03 1.79
N VAL A 438 -17.94 -0.56 0.67
CA VAL A 438 -18.03 -2.00 0.40
C VAL A 438 -16.95 -2.50 -0.54
N GLY A 439 -16.31 -1.59 -1.24
CA GLY A 439 -15.23 -1.85 -2.18
C GLY A 439 -14.76 -0.58 -2.84
N ASN A 440 -13.75 -0.70 -3.68
CA ASN A 440 -13.23 0.42 -4.46
C ASN A 440 -12.68 -0.03 -5.80
N ILE A 441 -12.41 0.95 -6.66
CA ILE A 441 -11.69 0.76 -7.91
C ILE A 441 -10.63 1.85 -8.05
N SER A 442 -9.40 1.46 -8.36
CA SER A 442 -8.25 2.35 -8.38
C SER A 442 -7.47 2.25 -9.69
N ILE A 443 -7.00 3.39 -10.19
CA ILE A 443 -5.91 3.49 -11.17
C ILE A 443 -4.68 4.00 -10.43
N HIS A 444 -3.56 3.28 -10.54
CA HIS A 444 -2.33 3.59 -9.79
C HIS A 444 -1.32 4.42 -10.60
N GLY A 445 -1.50 4.54 -11.92
CA GLY A 445 -0.44 5.10 -12.77
C GLY A 445 0.82 4.24 -12.71
N THR A 446 1.97 4.88 -12.59
CA THR A 446 3.29 4.21 -12.49
C THR A 446 3.67 3.83 -11.06
N LYS A 447 2.80 4.06 -10.08
CA LYS A 447 3.07 3.87 -8.64
C LYS A 447 3.68 2.52 -8.30
N PHE A 448 3.26 1.45 -8.96
CA PHE A 448 3.77 0.10 -8.73
C PHE A 448 4.68 -0.39 -9.85
N THR A 449 4.51 0.09 -11.09
CA THR A 449 5.40 -0.31 -12.18
C THR A 449 6.83 0.17 -12.00
N GLU A 450 7.03 1.38 -11.48
CA GLU A 450 8.38 1.93 -11.21
C GLU A 450 9.12 1.20 -10.06
N PRO A 451 8.58 1.07 -8.83
CA PRO A 451 9.30 0.40 -7.74
C PRO A 451 9.57 -1.08 -7.99
N PHE A 452 8.69 -1.75 -8.71
CA PHE A 452 8.86 -3.14 -9.11
C PHE A 452 9.63 -3.31 -10.41
N ARG A 453 10.00 -2.21 -11.12
CA ARG A 453 10.73 -2.23 -12.40
C ARG A 453 10.01 -3.03 -13.48
N ILE A 454 8.68 -2.92 -13.53
CA ILE A 454 7.87 -3.51 -14.60
C ILE A 454 7.99 -2.62 -15.82
N ARG A 455 8.47 -3.14 -16.94
CA ARG A 455 8.80 -2.35 -18.11
C ARG A 455 8.19 -2.93 -19.37
N HIS A 456 7.86 -2.07 -20.32
CA HIS A 456 7.48 -2.47 -21.66
C HIS A 456 8.73 -2.68 -22.54
N ASN A 457 8.74 -3.73 -23.36
CA ASN A 457 9.89 -4.05 -24.24
C ASN A 457 10.24 -2.93 -25.24
N ARG A 458 9.27 -2.08 -25.60
CA ARG A 458 9.44 -0.92 -26.49
C ARG A 458 9.44 0.42 -25.75
N GLY A 459 9.62 0.43 -24.43
CA GLY A 459 9.72 1.65 -23.63
C GLY A 459 8.41 2.42 -23.44
N ARG A 460 7.24 1.83 -23.73
CA ARG A 460 5.95 2.45 -23.42
C ARG A 460 5.73 2.51 -21.92
N THR A 461 5.01 3.51 -21.47
CA THR A 461 4.56 3.62 -20.07
C THR A 461 3.55 2.51 -19.78
N LEU A 462 3.70 1.84 -18.64
CA LEU A 462 2.76 0.85 -18.12
C LEU A 462 2.12 1.38 -16.84
N TRP A 463 0.83 1.20 -16.75
CA TRP A 463 0.02 1.49 -15.57
C TRP A 463 -0.57 0.23 -14.98
N THR A 464 -1.00 0.31 -13.73
CA THR A 464 -1.76 -0.74 -13.05
C THR A 464 -3.05 -0.19 -12.49
N GLY A 465 -4.00 -1.08 -12.26
CA GLY A 465 -5.21 -0.80 -11.50
C GLY A 465 -5.64 -2.01 -10.70
N CYS A 466 -6.47 -1.79 -9.70
CA CYS A 466 -7.11 -2.87 -8.93
C CYS A 466 -8.51 -2.47 -8.44
N SER A 467 -9.27 -3.49 -8.05
CA SER A 467 -10.58 -3.33 -7.42
C SER A 467 -10.78 -4.42 -6.37
N GLY A 468 -11.09 -4.01 -5.15
CA GLY A 468 -11.35 -4.92 -4.03
C GLY A 468 -12.84 -5.07 -3.75
N PHE A 469 -13.35 -6.31 -3.79
CA PHE A 469 -14.72 -6.66 -3.40
C PHE A 469 -14.70 -7.34 -2.03
N GLY A 470 -15.04 -6.61 -0.96
CA GLY A 470 -15.07 -7.13 0.41
C GLY A 470 -16.32 -7.98 0.68
N SER A 471 -16.20 -9.31 0.63
CA SER A 471 -17.34 -10.24 0.66
C SER A 471 -18.25 -10.05 1.87
N GLN A 472 -17.69 -9.82 3.06
CA GLN A 472 -18.46 -9.58 4.28
C GLN A 472 -19.28 -8.28 4.19
N ARG A 473 -18.66 -7.19 3.73
CA ARG A 473 -19.33 -5.89 3.62
C ARG A 473 -20.48 -5.93 2.62
N TRP A 474 -20.30 -6.61 1.48
CA TRP A 474 -21.36 -6.80 0.50
C TRP A 474 -22.49 -7.67 1.04
N LEU A 475 -22.20 -8.77 1.74
CA LEU A 475 -23.23 -9.59 2.39
C LEU A 475 -24.04 -8.75 3.40
N ILE A 476 -23.35 -8.01 4.28
CA ILE A 476 -24.02 -7.13 5.25
C ILE A 476 -24.87 -6.08 4.56
N SER A 477 -24.41 -5.50 3.46
CA SER A 477 -25.17 -4.49 2.69
C SER A 477 -26.48 -5.07 2.11
N VAL A 478 -26.43 -6.28 1.57
CA VAL A 478 -27.63 -6.98 1.09
C VAL A 478 -28.59 -7.25 2.25
N LEU A 479 -28.10 -7.81 3.35
CA LEU A 479 -28.92 -8.14 4.52
C LEU A 479 -29.48 -6.88 5.20
N ALA A 480 -28.71 -5.78 5.25
CA ALA A 480 -29.16 -4.51 5.83
C ALA A 480 -30.32 -3.88 5.07
N GLN A 481 -30.36 -4.06 3.76
CA GLN A 481 -31.41 -3.45 2.93
C GLN A 481 -32.56 -4.42 2.57
N LYS A 482 -32.31 -5.73 2.53
CA LYS A 482 -33.30 -6.74 2.08
C LYS A 482 -33.74 -7.70 3.21
N GLY A 483 -33.02 -7.75 4.34
CA GLY A 483 -33.29 -8.65 5.45
C GLY A 483 -32.93 -10.11 5.15
N PHE A 484 -33.39 -11.00 6.02
CA PHE A 484 -33.07 -12.44 5.97
C PHE A 484 -34.10 -13.30 5.24
N ASN A 485 -35.17 -12.68 4.73
CA ASN A 485 -36.18 -13.42 3.94
C ASN A 485 -35.75 -13.44 2.45
N PRO A 486 -35.37 -14.60 1.87
CA PRO A 486 -34.97 -14.70 0.47
C PRO A 486 -36.06 -14.28 -0.53
N GLU A 487 -37.32 -14.23 -0.14
CA GLU A 487 -38.40 -13.75 -1.01
C GLU A 487 -38.26 -12.25 -1.32
N ASN A 488 -37.60 -11.49 -0.42
CA ASN A 488 -37.29 -10.08 -0.59
C ASN A 488 -35.98 -9.85 -1.34
N TRP A 489 -35.21 -10.91 -1.63
CA TRP A 489 -33.94 -10.78 -2.30
C TRP A 489 -34.12 -10.56 -3.80
N PRO A 490 -33.19 -9.85 -4.45
CA PRO A 490 -33.23 -9.63 -5.87
C PRO A 490 -33.31 -10.93 -6.69
N PRO A 491 -33.92 -10.90 -7.90
CA PRO A 491 -34.08 -12.09 -8.73
C PRO A 491 -32.79 -12.88 -8.95
N LYS A 492 -31.68 -12.20 -9.21
CA LYS A 492 -30.39 -12.85 -9.46
C LYS A 492 -29.86 -13.66 -8.27
N LEU A 493 -30.04 -13.17 -7.05
CA LEU A 493 -29.70 -13.94 -5.86
C LEU A 493 -30.61 -15.17 -5.69
N ARG A 494 -31.90 -15.04 -6.01
CA ARG A 494 -32.85 -16.19 -5.98
C ARG A 494 -32.53 -17.23 -7.06
N GLU A 495 -32.20 -16.79 -8.29
CA GLU A 495 -31.70 -17.68 -9.35
C GLU A 495 -30.45 -18.45 -8.93
N TYR A 496 -29.54 -17.79 -8.19
CA TYR A 496 -28.37 -18.46 -7.64
C TYR A 496 -28.76 -19.57 -6.65
N LEU A 497 -29.71 -19.30 -5.74
CA LEU A 497 -30.23 -20.32 -4.80
C LEU A 497 -30.85 -21.52 -5.52
N GLU A 498 -31.53 -21.28 -6.66
CA GLU A 498 -32.13 -22.35 -7.45
C GLU A 498 -31.08 -23.25 -8.12
N ARG A 499 -30.01 -22.63 -8.63
CA ARG A 499 -28.90 -23.35 -9.32
C ARG A 499 -27.94 -24.00 -8.34
N ASN A 500 -27.75 -23.40 -7.19
CA ASN A 500 -26.80 -23.80 -6.16
C ASN A 500 -27.49 -23.87 -4.80
N PRO A 501 -28.26 -24.90 -4.52
CA PRO A 501 -29.01 -24.99 -3.28
C PRO A 501 -28.12 -24.97 -2.03
N PRO A 502 -28.62 -24.48 -0.90
CA PRO A 502 -27.87 -24.49 0.36
C PRO A 502 -27.53 -25.92 0.79
N PRO A 503 -26.57 -26.11 1.72
CA PRO A 503 -26.17 -27.44 2.20
C PRO A 503 -27.37 -28.19 2.81
N ASP A 504 -27.50 -29.48 2.48
CA ASP A 504 -28.55 -30.38 3.01
C ASP A 504 -27.87 -31.49 3.84
N PRO A 505 -28.32 -31.76 5.07
CA PRO A 505 -29.31 -30.97 5.83
C PRO A 505 -28.74 -29.58 6.20
N ILE A 506 -29.63 -28.61 6.38
CA ILE A 506 -29.23 -27.31 6.98
C ILE A 506 -28.95 -27.58 8.46
N VAL A 507 -27.72 -27.98 8.73
CA VAL A 507 -27.30 -28.37 10.08
C VAL A 507 -26.88 -27.12 10.84
N LEU A 508 -27.56 -26.88 11.94
CA LEU A 508 -27.19 -25.87 12.91
C LEU A 508 -26.37 -26.52 14.01
N VAL A 509 -25.11 -26.17 14.06
CA VAL A 509 -24.18 -26.64 15.10
C VAL A 509 -24.30 -25.78 16.35
N THR A 510 -24.84 -24.56 16.23
CA THR A 510 -25.03 -23.62 17.33
C THR A 510 -26.50 -23.30 17.53
N TYR A 511 -26.87 -23.04 18.78
CA TYR A 511 -28.22 -22.64 19.13
C TYR A 511 -28.39 -21.13 19.08
N PRO A 512 -29.56 -20.64 18.65
CA PRO A 512 -29.90 -19.23 18.76
C PRO A 512 -29.79 -18.74 20.20
N LYS A 513 -29.19 -17.58 20.40
CA LYS A 513 -28.95 -16.99 21.73
C LYS A 513 -30.18 -16.28 22.28
N THR A 514 -31.03 -15.77 21.38
CA THR A 514 -32.23 -15.00 21.73
C THR A 514 -33.47 -15.56 21.02
N GLN A 515 -34.66 -15.21 21.51
CA GLN A 515 -35.92 -15.55 20.83
C GLN A 515 -36.04 -14.86 19.47
N SER A 516 -35.52 -13.62 19.34
CA SER A 516 -35.49 -12.91 18.08
C SER A 516 -34.59 -13.64 17.06
N GLY A 517 -33.37 -13.98 17.44
CA GLY A 517 -32.45 -14.74 16.60
C GLY A 517 -33.01 -16.09 16.18
N ARG A 518 -33.76 -16.75 17.06
CA ARG A 518 -34.47 -18.02 16.73
C ARG A 518 -35.49 -17.81 15.63
N ARG A 519 -36.32 -16.76 15.70
CA ARG A 519 -37.36 -16.49 14.70
C ARG A 519 -36.75 -16.21 13.34
N GLU A 520 -35.71 -15.35 13.30
CA GLU A 520 -35.02 -15.03 12.03
C GLU A 520 -34.38 -16.28 11.41
N LEU A 521 -33.76 -17.12 12.23
CA LEU A 521 -33.17 -18.37 11.79
C LEU A 521 -34.21 -19.33 11.24
N GLU A 522 -35.32 -19.54 11.98
CA GLU A 522 -36.41 -20.43 11.56
C GLU A 522 -37.02 -19.95 10.24
N GLN A 523 -37.19 -18.64 10.05
CA GLN A 523 -37.64 -18.06 8.78
C GLN A 523 -36.66 -18.32 7.65
N LEU A 524 -35.39 -18.01 7.85
CA LEU A 524 -34.35 -18.26 6.87
C LEU A 524 -34.27 -19.74 6.47
N VAL A 525 -34.26 -20.65 7.44
CA VAL A 525 -34.23 -22.09 7.19
C VAL A 525 -35.50 -22.54 6.44
N LYS A 526 -36.68 -22.06 6.82
CA LYS A 526 -37.93 -22.36 6.13
C LYS A 526 -37.91 -21.96 4.67
N TYR A 527 -37.40 -20.75 4.36
CA TYR A 527 -37.33 -20.26 3.00
C TYR A 527 -36.25 -20.99 2.18
N LEU A 528 -35.08 -21.23 2.75
CA LEU A 528 -33.99 -21.94 2.06
C LEU A 528 -34.33 -23.41 1.82
N SER A 529 -35.11 -24.06 2.71
CA SER A 529 -35.54 -25.44 2.55
C SER A 529 -36.42 -25.66 1.32
N LYS A 530 -37.07 -24.62 0.78
CA LYS A 530 -37.81 -24.71 -0.47
C LYS A 530 -36.92 -25.02 -1.67
N TYR A 531 -35.65 -24.62 -1.61
CA TYR A 531 -34.64 -24.84 -2.68
C TYR A 531 -33.97 -26.21 -2.60
N LEU A 532 -34.01 -26.87 -1.44
CA LEU A 532 -33.46 -28.23 -1.26
C LEU A 532 -34.31 -29.33 -1.93
N ARG A 533 -35.57 -29.04 -2.20
CA ARG A 533 -36.54 -30.03 -2.69
C ARG A 533 -36.73 -30.06 -4.20
N ARG A 534 -35.92 -29.24 -4.92
CA ARG A 534 -35.89 -29.22 -6.37
C ARG A 534 -34.64 -29.93 -6.89
#